data_79e0927bb009bc88f8068015626e14a5
#
_entry.id   79e0927bb009bc88f8068015626e14a5
#
_cell.length_a   1.000
_cell.length_b   1.000
_cell.length_c   1.000
_cell.angle_alpha   90.00
_cell.angle_beta   90.00
_cell.angle_gamma   90.00
#
_symmetry.space_group_name_H-M   'P 1'
#
loop_
_entity.id
_entity.type
_entity.pdbx_description
1 polymer ?
#
loop_
_entity_poly.entity_id
_entity_poly.type
_entity_poly.pdbx_seq_one_letter_code
_entity_poly.pdbx_strand_id
1 'polypeptide(L)'
;MIESLAIWGGVDDGIIGPFIAAIFRPSLQPFMISWMNYNPQIEIAKLTIPVLIINGNNDLQVQVSEAEKLKSAKPDAVLVIIPNMNHLFKEIKGGLIENQKSYNDEDLPITKKLIKTIKLFILK
;
A
#
# COMPACT_ATOMS: atom_id res chain seq x y z
N MET A 1 -17.62 9.08 -12.33
CA MET A 1 -16.33 8.36 -12.24
C MET A 1 -15.57 8.35 -13.54
N ILE A 2 -16.19 8.01 -14.67
CA ILE A 2 -15.62 8.12 -16.02
C ILE A 2 -15.29 9.58 -16.36
N GLU A 3 -16.14 10.53 -15.96
CA GLU A 3 -15.93 11.96 -16.13
C GLU A 3 -14.71 12.49 -15.34
N SER A 4 -14.46 11.95 -14.15
CA SER A 4 -13.31 12.36 -13.34
C SER A 4 -11.97 11.96 -13.99
N LEU A 5 -11.92 10.81 -14.65
CA LEU A 5 -10.73 10.37 -15.38
C LEU A 5 -10.58 11.06 -16.75
N ALA A 6 -11.68 11.44 -17.39
CA ALA A 6 -11.65 12.27 -18.60
C ALA A 6 -11.09 13.67 -18.32
N ILE A 7 -11.34 14.25 -17.14
CA ILE A 7 -10.72 15.50 -16.69
C ILE A 7 -9.20 15.37 -16.56
N TRP A 8 -8.71 14.23 -16.09
CA TRP A 8 -7.27 13.95 -15.99
C TRP A 8 -6.59 13.74 -17.34
N GLY A 9 -7.30 13.22 -18.34
CA GLY A 9 -6.80 13.09 -19.71
C GLY A 9 -6.65 14.41 -20.46
N GLY A 10 -7.17 15.51 -19.90
CA GLY A 10 -7.04 16.86 -20.45
C GLY A 10 -6.08 17.76 -19.66
N VAL A 11 -5.39 17.25 -18.65
CA VAL A 11 -4.38 18.02 -17.91
C VAL A 11 -3.10 18.03 -18.73
N ASP A 12 -2.70 19.22 -19.11
CA ASP A 12 -1.49 19.51 -19.88
C ASP A 12 -0.26 18.78 -19.28
N ASP A 13 0.46 18.05 -20.12
CA ASP A 13 1.67 17.28 -19.79
C ASP A 13 2.75 18.09 -19.06
N GLY A 14 2.64 19.42 -19.07
CA GLY A 14 3.55 20.33 -18.38
C GLY A 14 3.34 20.42 -16.86
N ILE A 15 2.17 20.02 -16.35
CA ILE A 15 1.82 20.12 -14.91
C ILE A 15 2.04 18.79 -14.19
N ILE A 16 1.87 17.69 -14.91
CA ILE A 16 2.02 16.33 -14.36
C ILE A 16 3.36 15.79 -14.87
N GLY A 17 4.29 15.54 -13.95
CA GLY A 17 5.57 14.95 -14.32
C GLY A 17 5.42 13.67 -15.14
N PRO A 18 6.39 13.31 -15.98
CA PRO A 18 6.31 12.19 -16.93
C PRO A 18 5.99 10.85 -16.24
N PHE A 19 6.31 10.68 -14.97
CA PHE A 19 5.97 9.50 -14.19
C PHE A 19 4.46 9.38 -13.96
N ILE A 20 3.80 10.48 -13.58
CA ILE A 20 2.35 10.49 -13.35
C ILE A 20 1.60 10.33 -14.66
N ALA A 21 2.06 10.99 -15.73
CA ALA A 21 1.51 10.82 -17.07
C ALA A 21 1.58 9.36 -17.57
N ALA A 22 2.67 8.65 -17.26
CA ALA A 22 2.82 7.24 -17.59
C ALA A 22 1.80 6.34 -16.85
N ILE A 23 1.51 6.64 -15.58
CA ILE A 23 0.52 5.90 -14.78
C ILE A 23 -0.89 6.13 -15.29
N PHE A 24 -1.22 7.36 -15.70
CA PHE A 24 -2.57 7.74 -16.18
C PHE A 24 -2.73 7.67 -17.70
N ARG A 25 -1.79 7.04 -18.41
CA ARG A 25 -1.89 6.89 -19.87
C ARG A 25 -3.19 6.19 -20.27
N PRO A 26 -3.77 6.51 -21.44
CA PRO A 26 -5.07 5.99 -21.90
C PRO A 26 -5.18 4.48 -21.86
N SER A 27 -4.11 3.75 -22.16
CA SER A 27 -4.09 2.28 -22.16
C SER A 27 -4.28 1.65 -20.77
N LEU A 28 -3.98 2.39 -19.68
CA LEU A 28 -4.16 1.93 -18.29
C LEU A 28 -5.46 2.40 -17.65
N GLN A 29 -6.15 3.37 -18.25
CA GLN A 29 -7.37 3.94 -17.68
C GLN A 29 -8.48 2.91 -17.44
N PRO A 30 -8.80 1.95 -18.34
CA PRO A 30 -9.80 0.93 -18.07
C PRO A 30 -9.48 0.09 -16.83
N PHE A 31 -8.21 -0.26 -16.64
CA PHE A 31 -7.73 -0.98 -15.46
C PHE A 31 -7.89 -0.15 -14.18
N MET A 32 -7.50 1.11 -14.21
CA MET A 32 -7.62 2.02 -13.06
C MET A 32 -9.08 2.30 -12.71
N ILE A 33 -9.95 2.47 -13.70
CA ILE A 33 -11.41 2.62 -13.48
C ILE A 33 -11.96 1.38 -12.78
N SER A 34 -11.60 0.20 -13.25
CA SER A 34 -11.99 -1.06 -12.59
C SER A 34 -11.53 -1.10 -11.14
N TRP A 35 -10.32 -0.68 -10.88
CA TRP A 35 -9.74 -0.63 -9.54
C TRP A 35 -10.49 0.32 -8.61
N MET A 36 -10.82 1.50 -9.10
CA MET A 36 -11.53 2.54 -8.34
C MET A 36 -12.99 2.18 -7.99
N ASN A 37 -13.55 1.16 -8.63
CA ASN A 37 -14.89 0.66 -8.30
C ASN A 37 -14.92 -0.13 -6.99
N TYR A 38 -13.76 -0.53 -6.46
CA TYR A 38 -13.68 -1.29 -5.22
C TYR A 38 -13.27 -0.39 -4.06
N ASN A 39 -14.02 -0.46 -2.97
CA ASN A 39 -13.65 0.15 -1.70
C ASN A 39 -13.02 -0.94 -0.81
N PRO A 40 -11.72 -0.84 -0.45
CA PRO A 40 -11.04 -1.86 0.35
C PRO A 40 -11.73 -2.16 1.68
N GLN A 41 -12.33 -1.16 2.33
CA GLN A 41 -13.06 -1.34 3.59
C GLN A 41 -14.32 -2.19 3.41
N ILE A 42 -15.05 -1.97 2.30
CA ILE A 42 -16.23 -2.78 1.97
C ILE A 42 -15.82 -4.20 1.61
N GLU A 43 -14.75 -4.35 0.86
CA GLU A 43 -14.30 -5.67 0.41
C GLU A 43 -13.76 -6.52 1.56
N ILE A 44 -12.94 -5.96 2.45
CA ILE A 44 -12.41 -6.69 3.60
C ILE A 44 -13.50 -7.13 4.57
N ALA A 45 -14.57 -6.34 4.72
CA ALA A 45 -15.69 -6.67 5.58
C ALA A 45 -16.46 -7.91 5.12
N LYS A 46 -16.41 -8.25 3.84
CA LYS A 46 -17.06 -9.44 3.26
C LYS A 46 -16.31 -10.75 3.55
N LEU A 47 -15.04 -10.68 3.96
CA LEU A 47 -14.23 -11.87 4.21
C LEU A 47 -14.69 -12.61 5.46
N THR A 48 -14.91 -13.91 5.33
CA THR A 48 -15.31 -14.80 6.43
C THR A 48 -14.15 -15.60 7.02
N ILE A 49 -12.99 -15.52 6.40
CA ILE A 49 -11.74 -16.17 6.83
C ILE A 49 -10.97 -15.29 7.81
N PRO A 50 -10.06 -15.87 8.62
CA PRO A 50 -9.12 -15.09 9.44
C PRO A 50 -8.29 -14.14 8.58
N VAL A 51 -8.15 -12.90 9.02
CA VAL A 51 -7.42 -11.85 8.29
C VAL A 51 -6.31 -11.27 9.16
N LEU A 52 -5.13 -11.16 8.59
CA LEU A 52 -3.99 -10.44 9.17
C LEU A 52 -3.69 -9.20 8.33
N ILE A 53 -3.75 -8.04 8.97
CA ILE A 53 -3.40 -6.75 8.38
C ILE A 53 -2.03 -6.36 8.91
N ILE A 54 -1.07 -6.12 8.01
CA ILE A 54 0.28 -5.71 8.38
C ILE A 54 0.63 -4.42 7.65
N ASN A 55 1.19 -3.48 8.38
CA ASN A 55 1.74 -2.25 7.81
C ASN A 55 3.01 -1.86 8.58
N GLY A 56 3.92 -1.18 7.91
CA GLY A 56 5.10 -0.60 8.54
C GLY A 56 4.90 0.86 8.90
N ASN A 57 5.40 1.31 10.05
CA ASN A 57 5.27 2.71 10.41
C ASN A 57 6.28 3.64 9.70
N ASN A 58 7.18 3.09 8.89
CA ASN A 58 8.09 3.83 8.03
C ASN A 58 7.76 3.66 6.53
N ASP A 59 6.53 3.26 6.24
CA ASP A 59 6.02 3.14 4.87
C ASP A 59 5.73 4.55 4.31
N LEU A 60 6.41 4.90 3.21
CA LEU A 60 6.25 6.19 2.53
C LEU A 60 5.08 6.21 1.54
N GLN A 61 4.54 5.06 1.18
CA GLN A 61 3.48 4.92 0.18
C GLN A 61 2.11 4.70 0.81
N VAL A 62 2.03 3.89 1.86
CA VAL A 62 0.79 3.54 2.54
C VAL A 62 0.91 3.86 4.02
N GLN A 63 0.15 4.84 4.47
CA GLN A 63 0.17 5.27 5.87
C GLN A 63 -0.49 4.24 6.79
N VAL A 64 -0.08 4.22 8.05
CA VAL A 64 -0.67 3.37 9.11
C VAL A 64 -2.18 3.57 9.23
N SER A 65 -2.66 4.78 9.01
CA SER A 65 -4.10 5.10 9.03
C SER A 65 -4.93 4.26 8.04
N GLU A 66 -4.35 3.85 6.91
CA GLU A 66 -5.05 2.98 5.96
C GLU A 66 -5.24 1.56 6.52
N ALA A 67 -4.23 1.03 7.21
CA ALA A 67 -4.35 -0.25 7.91
C ALA A 67 -5.37 -0.18 9.06
N GLU A 68 -5.43 0.93 9.78
CA GLU A 68 -6.40 1.19 10.85
C GLU A 68 -7.84 1.26 10.32
N LYS A 69 -8.05 1.88 9.15
CA LYS A 69 -9.35 1.89 8.47
C LYS A 69 -9.82 0.47 8.11
N LEU A 70 -8.92 -0.37 7.61
CA LEU A 70 -9.23 -1.76 7.30
C LEU A 70 -9.57 -2.55 8.58
N LYS A 71 -8.83 -2.34 9.65
CA LYS A 71 -9.13 -2.95 10.95
C LYS A 71 -10.49 -2.51 11.50
N SER A 72 -10.84 -1.25 11.32
CA SER A 72 -12.15 -0.73 11.73
C SER A 72 -13.30 -1.37 10.94
N ALA A 73 -13.08 -1.63 9.64
CA ALA A 73 -14.07 -2.29 8.79
C ALA A 73 -14.21 -3.79 9.06
N LYS A 74 -13.17 -4.43 9.61
CA LYS A 74 -13.15 -5.84 10.01
C LYS A 74 -12.57 -6.00 11.42
N PRO A 75 -13.40 -5.81 12.46
CA PRO A 75 -12.93 -5.80 13.85
C PRO A 75 -12.28 -7.09 14.34
N ASP A 76 -12.62 -8.23 13.77
CA ASP A 76 -12.05 -9.54 14.06
C ASP A 76 -10.69 -9.79 13.38
N ALA A 77 -10.27 -8.96 12.42
CA ALA A 77 -8.95 -9.04 11.82
C ALA A 77 -7.85 -8.73 12.86
N VAL A 78 -6.70 -9.36 12.70
CA VAL A 78 -5.50 -9.02 13.49
C VAL A 78 -4.77 -7.90 12.79
N LEU A 79 -4.50 -6.80 13.50
CA LEU A 79 -3.68 -5.69 12.98
C LEU A 79 -2.31 -5.69 13.67
N VAL A 80 -1.24 -5.66 12.88
CA VAL A 80 0.13 -5.55 13.36
C VAL A 80 0.86 -4.42 12.62
N ILE A 81 1.29 -3.41 13.37
CA ILE A 81 2.17 -2.36 12.85
C ILE A 81 3.61 -2.71 13.21
N ILE A 82 4.44 -2.92 12.19
CA ILE A 82 5.85 -3.30 12.38
C ILE A 82 6.71 -2.03 12.44
N PRO A 83 7.40 -1.79 13.57
CA PRO A 83 8.27 -0.62 13.73
C PRO A 83 9.39 -0.62 12.68
N ASN A 84 9.67 0.56 12.14
CA ASN A 84 10.72 0.84 11.16
C ASN A 84 10.59 0.08 9.82
N MET A 85 9.54 -0.70 9.60
CA MET A 85 9.32 -1.36 8.33
C MET A 85 8.82 -0.37 7.27
N ASN A 86 9.46 -0.38 6.10
CA ASN A 86 9.03 0.40 4.95
C ASN A 86 8.12 -0.40 4.00
N HIS A 87 7.75 0.20 2.87
CA HIS A 87 6.89 -0.43 1.86
C HIS A 87 7.49 -1.68 1.22
N LEU A 88 8.81 -1.78 1.16
CA LEU A 88 9.54 -2.94 0.66
C LEU A 88 9.83 -3.99 1.74
N PHE A 89 9.17 -3.88 2.89
CA PHE A 89 9.32 -4.81 4.02
C PHE A 89 10.73 -4.82 4.65
N LYS A 90 11.52 -3.77 4.42
CA LYS A 90 12.86 -3.60 4.95
C LYS A 90 12.84 -2.80 6.24
N GLU A 91 13.73 -3.11 7.18
CA GLU A 91 13.86 -2.34 8.42
C GLU A 91 14.76 -1.12 8.18
N ILE A 92 14.18 0.07 8.25
CA ILE A 92 14.87 1.37 8.07
C ILE A 92 14.75 2.15 9.35
N LYS A 93 15.87 2.35 10.03
CA LYS A 93 15.95 3.11 11.30
C LYS A 93 16.25 4.58 11.08
N GLY A 94 16.79 4.93 9.92
CA GLY A 94 17.11 6.30 9.53
C GLY A 94 15.92 7.06 8.96
N GLY A 95 16.22 8.27 8.47
CA GLY A 95 15.21 9.17 7.94
C GLY A 95 14.79 8.88 6.50
N LEU A 96 14.15 9.87 5.89
CA LEU A 96 13.60 9.80 4.54
C LEU A 96 14.64 9.37 3.47
N ILE A 97 15.86 9.92 3.56
CA ILE A 97 16.91 9.63 2.57
C ILE A 97 17.33 8.17 2.62
N GLU A 98 17.52 7.60 3.81
CA GLU A 98 17.86 6.19 3.98
C GLU A 98 16.74 5.30 3.47
N ASN A 99 15.48 5.66 3.77
CA ASN A 99 14.32 4.93 3.29
C ASN A 99 14.26 4.93 1.76
N GLN A 100 14.44 6.07 1.11
CA GLN A 100 14.45 6.16 -0.36
C GLN A 100 15.61 5.35 -0.99
N LYS A 101 16.81 5.39 -0.40
CA LYS A 101 17.95 4.59 -0.89
C LYS A 101 17.68 3.09 -0.83
N SER A 102 16.94 2.62 0.16
CA SER A 102 16.62 1.20 0.33
C SER A 102 15.82 0.60 -0.83
N TYR A 103 15.14 1.44 -1.62
CA TYR A 103 14.38 1.00 -2.80
C TYR A 103 15.26 0.43 -3.91
N ASN A 104 16.52 0.83 -3.95
CA ASN A 104 17.52 0.36 -4.93
C ASN A 104 18.57 -0.57 -4.29
N ASP A 105 18.39 -0.97 -3.04
CA ASP A 105 19.31 -1.84 -2.31
C ASP A 105 18.75 -3.26 -2.27
N GLU A 106 19.20 -4.09 -3.20
CA GLU A 106 18.76 -5.49 -3.32
C GLU A 106 19.31 -6.38 -2.20
N ASP A 107 20.43 -6.00 -1.60
CA ASP A 107 21.09 -6.79 -0.54
C ASP A 107 20.45 -6.58 0.84
N LEU A 108 19.66 -5.52 1.01
CA LEU A 108 19.01 -5.24 2.28
C LEU A 108 17.87 -6.25 2.53
N PRO A 109 17.95 -7.07 3.59
CA PRO A 109 17.00 -8.14 3.81
C PRO A 109 15.60 -7.63 4.26
N ILE A 110 14.60 -8.46 4.03
CA ILE A 110 13.26 -8.28 4.62
C ILE A 110 13.35 -8.38 6.15
N THR A 111 12.62 -7.52 6.85
CA THR A 111 12.62 -7.53 8.32
C THR A 111 12.16 -8.87 8.89
N LYS A 112 12.94 -9.42 9.81
CA LYS A 112 12.61 -10.69 10.50
C LYS A 112 11.29 -10.63 11.26
N LYS A 113 10.87 -9.44 11.69
CA LYS A 113 9.60 -9.22 12.38
C LYS A 113 8.40 -9.56 11.50
N LEU A 114 8.45 -9.22 10.20
CA LEU A 114 7.39 -9.57 9.25
C LEU A 114 7.24 -11.09 9.14
N ILE A 115 8.34 -11.79 8.90
CA ILE A 115 8.35 -13.25 8.76
C ILE A 115 7.80 -13.92 10.02
N LYS A 116 8.25 -13.47 11.20
CA LYS A 116 7.77 -13.99 12.49
C LYS A 116 6.28 -13.74 12.68
N THR A 117 5.79 -12.56 12.35
CA THR A 117 4.37 -12.20 12.47
C THR A 117 3.49 -13.08 11.60
N ILE A 118 3.85 -13.26 10.32
CA ILE A 118 3.11 -14.13 9.40
C ILE A 118 3.12 -15.58 9.89
N LYS A 119 4.28 -16.10 10.29
CA LYS A 119 4.42 -17.45 10.81
C LYS A 119 3.52 -17.69 12.00
N LEU A 120 3.52 -16.80 12.98
CA LEU A 120 2.68 -16.93 14.18
C LEU A 120 1.18 -16.90 13.86
N PHE A 121 0.78 -16.12 12.86
CA PHE A 121 -0.62 -16.06 12.44
C PHE A 121 -1.07 -17.36 11.76
N ILE A 122 -0.24 -17.91 10.87
CA ILE A 122 -0.56 -19.12 10.11
C ILE A 122 -0.57 -20.37 11.01
N LEU A 123 0.32 -20.44 12.01
CA LEU A 123 0.47 -21.61 12.88
C LEU A 123 -0.49 -21.62 14.09
N LYS A 124 -1.38 -20.66 14.17
CA LYS A 124 -2.47 -20.69 15.15
C LYS A 124 -3.52 -21.71 14.74
#